data_d58300ffc8d6791ccba5c700c7f03668
#
_entry.id   d58300ffc8d6791ccba5c700c7f03668
#
_cell.length_a   1.000
_cell.length_b   1.000
_cell.length_c   1.000
_cell.angle_alpha   90.00
_cell.angle_beta   90.00
_cell.angle_gamma   90.00
#
_symmetry.space_group_name_H-M   'P 1'
#
loop_
_entity.id
_entity.type
_entity.pdbx_description
1 polymer ?
#
loop_
_entity_poly.entity_id
_entity_poly.type
_entity_poly.pdbx_seq_one_letter_code
_entity_poly.pdbx_strand_id
1 'polypeptide(L)'
;GMGDFVMGGGLFDEIFSDLGYDIFGGRSRRGGGRGRRGRDLEVTATITLEEAAAGIEKAITLPRYESCETCGGSGAKPGTKKVTCPECRGSGRTVVSNGFFQLAQTCQRCGGEGSTVQTPCSQCNGEGRIKVTRKIKVKIPAGVDTGSHLRIRGEGESGASGRGDLFVIIEVEPHSLFERHGNDILTELDVSLSKAILGGIIEVRTLEGKVEMKIP
;
A
#
# COMPACT_ATOMS: atom_id res chain seq x y z
N GLY A 1 6.42 67.38 -6.92
CA GLY A 1 6.84 66.31 -6.11
C GLY A 1 6.21 64.99 -6.52
N MET A 2 6.94 64.16 -7.24
CA MET A 2 6.58 62.81 -7.65
C MET A 2 6.92 61.87 -6.50
N GLY A 3 5.92 61.21 -5.94
CA GLY A 3 6.09 60.20 -4.89
C GLY A 3 6.50 58.84 -5.46
N ASP A 4 7.59 58.32 -4.96
CA ASP A 4 8.07 56.94 -5.18
C ASP A 4 7.10 55.92 -4.59
N PHE A 5 6.53 55.11 -5.45
CA PHE A 5 5.81 53.90 -5.08
C PHE A 5 6.73 52.69 -5.21
N VAL A 6 7.47 52.42 -4.14
CA VAL A 6 8.26 51.17 -4.01
C VAL A 6 7.31 50.05 -3.66
N MET A 7 6.89 49.29 -4.65
CA MET A 7 6.08 48.09 -4.54
C MET A 7 6.96 46.90 -4.17
N GLY A 8 6.77 46.37 -2.96
CA GLY A 8 7.56 45.31 -2.37
C GLY A 8 7.57 44.03 -3.19
N GLY A 9 8.73 43.74 -3.76
CA GLY A 9 9.02 42.52 -4.49
C GLY A 9 9.50 41.38 -3.59
N GLY A 10 8.69 40.87 -2.68
CA GLY A 10 9.10 39.76 -1.81
C GLY A 10 8.18 38.54 -1.80
N LEU A 11 6.93 38.73 -2.18
CA LEU A 11 5.95 37.63 -2.14
C LEU A 11 5.74 36.92 -3.47
N PHE A 12 6.10 37.55 -4.58
CA PHE A 12 6.01 36.92 -5.91
C PHE A 12 7.21 36.01 -6.23
N ASP A 13 8.36 36.23 -5.64
CA ASP A 13 9.57 35.43 -5.92
C ASP A 13 9.52 34.06 -5.22
N GLU A 14 8.93 33.97 -4.03
CA GLU A 14 8.75 32.69 -3.32
C GLU A 14 7.68 31.79 -3.95
N ILE A 15 6.60 32.35 -4.47
CA ILE A 15 5.54 31.57 -5.13
C ILE A 15 5.96 31.11 -6.53
N PHE A 16 6.79 31.89 -7.25
CA PHE A 16 7.27 31.52 -8.57
C PHE A 16 8.48 30.58 -8.55
N SER A 17 9.28 30.54 -7.47
CA SER A 17 10.38 29.61 -7.37
C SER A 17 9.90 28.15 -7.16
N ASP A 18 8.79 27.95 -6.46
CA ASP A 18 8.23 26.62 -6.21
C ASP A 18 7.38 26.10 -7.39
N LEU A 19 6.75 26.99 -8.15
CA LEU A 19 5.93 26.64 -9.30
C LEU A 19 6.70 26.62 -10.63
N GLY A 20 7.82 27.36 -10.71
CA GLY A 20 8.60 27.53 -11.94
C GLY A 20 9.54 26.38 -12.24
N TYR A 21 9.96 25.58 -11.27
CA TYR A 21 10.87 24.46 -11.45
C TYR A 21 10.22 23.26 -12.15
N ASP A 22 8.89 23.11 -12.03
CA ASP A 22 8.18 21.99 -12.66
C ASP A 22 7.69 22.27 -14.09
N ILE A 23 7.55 23.56 -14.49
CA ILE A 23 6.95 23.92 -15.78
C ILE A 23 7.99 24.19 -16.89
N PHE A 24 9.17 24.70 -16.56
CA PHE A 24 10.19 25.09 -17.54
C PHE A 24 11.49 24.27 -17.52
N GLY A 25 11.70 23.41 -16.54
CA GLY A 25 12.84 22.51 -16.44
C GLY A 25 12.69 21.21 -17.22
N GLY A 26 12.10 21.22 -18.37
CA GLY A 26 11.90 20.06 -19.25
C GLY A 26 13.21 19.51 -19.82
N ARG A 27 14.05 18.91 -18.99
CA ARG A 27 14.96 17.88 -19.48
C ARG A 27 14.13 16.64 -19.77
N SER A 28 13.71 16.51 -21.02
CA SER A 28 13.24 15.26 -21.61
C SER A 28 14.23 14.13 -21.26
N ARG A 29 14.02 13.51 -20.11
CA ARG A 29 14.49 12.14 -19.93
C ARG A 29 13.74 11.33 -20.98
N ARG A 30 14.40 10.96 -22.07
CA ARG A 30 14.04 9.84 -22.94
C ARG A 30 13.84 8.63 -22.02
N GLY A 31 12.69 8.55 -21.38
CA GLY A 31 12.19 7.40 -20.67
C GLY A 31 11.70 6.42 -21.73
N GLY A 32 12.58 5.54 -22.20
CA GLY A 32 12.14 4.27 -22.75
C GLY A 32 11.12 3.69 -21.77
N GLY A 33 10.01 3.18 -22.26
CA GLY A 33 8.91 2.64 -21.48
C GLY A 33 9.34 1.55 -20.52
N ARG A 34 9.93 1.96 -19.40
CA ARG A 34 10.10 1.08 -18.23
C ARG A 34 8.71 0.82 -17.69
N GLY A 35 8.24 -0.39 -17.91
CA GLY A 35 6.96 -0.83 -17.40
C GLY A 35 6.78 -0.39 -15.95
N ARG A 36 5.58 0.01 -15.60
CA ARG A 36 5.29 0.42 -14.21
C ARG A 36 5.40 -0.79 -13.29
N ARG A 37 6.00 -0.58 -12.11
CA ARG A 37 5.95 -1.54 -11.01
C ARG A 37 4.48 -1.79 -10.62
N GLY A 38 4.16 -2.98 -10.18
CA GLY A 38 2.85 -3.31 -9.61
C GLY A 38 2.51 -2.42 -8.44
N ARG A 39 1.22 -2.28 -8.16
CA ARG A 39 0.74 -1.50 -7.01
C ARG A 39 1.07 -2.22 -5.72
N ASP A 40 1.35 -1.45 -4.70
CA ASP A 40 1.42 -1.95 -3.35
C ASP A 40 0.00 -2.28 -2.87
N LEU A 41 -0.12 -3.29 -2.01
CA LEU A 41 -1.37 -3.71 -1.40
C LEU A 41 -1.31 -3.43 0.09
N GLU A 42 -2.47 -3.15 0.67
CA GLU A 42 -2.64 -2.94 2.10
C GLU A 42 -3.75 -3.84 2.61
N VAL A 43 -3.52 -4.48 3.76
CA VAL A 43 -4.48 -5.36 4.41
C VAL A 43 -4.35 -5.21 5.93
N THR A 44 -5.48 -5.23 6.62
CA THR A 44 -5.52 -5.25 8.08
C THR A 44 -5.52 -6.70 8.58
N ALA A 45 -4.68 -6.98 9.57
CA ALA A 45 -4.62 -8.26 10.26
C ALA A 45 -4.99 -8.05 11.72
N THR A 46 -6.16 -8.54 12.11
CA THR A 46 -6.65 -8.50 13.48
C THR A 46 -6.05 -9.64 14.26
N ILE A 47 -5.48 -9.37 15.44
CA ILE A 47 -4.86 -10.35 16.34
C ILE A 47 -5.35 -10.12 17.77
N THR A 48 -5.27 -11.15 18.63
CA THR A 48 -5.58 -11.00 20.04
C THR A 48 -4.42 -10.40 20.83
N LEU A 49 -4.66 -9.98 22.08
CA LEU A 49 -3.63 -9.42 22.95
C LEU A 49 -2.54 -10.44 23.28
N GLU A 50 -2.90 -11.72 23.46
CA GLU A 50 -1.98 -12.83 23.69
C GLU A 50 -1.10 -13.09 22.46
N GLU A 51 -1.72 -13.08 21.27
CA GLU A 51 -1.00 -13.22 19.99
C GLU A 51 -0.02 -12.05 19.78
N ALA A 52 -0.43 -10.83 20.17
CA ALA A 52 0.43 -9.66 20.09
C ALA A 52 1.60 -9.75 21.08
N ALA A 53 1.39 -10.30 22.28
CA ALA A 53 2.44 -10.47 23.28
C ALA A 53 3.45 -11.56 22.92
N ALA A 54 2.97 -12.73 22.45
CA ALA A 54 3.83 -13.86 22.12
C ALA A 54 4.45 -13.77 20.71
N GLY A 55 3.81 -13.03 19.80
CA GLY A 55 4.06 -13.08 18.37
C GLY A 55 3.45 -14.33 17.73
N ILE A 56 3.07 -14.22 16.47
CA ILE A 56 2.38 -15.29 15.74
C ILE A 56 2.75 -15.30 14.25
N GLU A 57 2.65 -16.47 13.62
CA GLU A 57 2.64 -16.60 12.18
C GLU A 57 1.19 -16.74 11.69
N LYS A 58 0.67 -15.70 11.05
CA LYS A 58 -0.72 -15.64 10.57
C LYS A 58 -0.77 -15.76 9.05
N ALA A 59 -1.69 -16.57 8.56
CA ALA A 59 -1.92 -16.71 7.13
C ALA A 59 -3.01 -15.75 6.67
N ILE A 60 -2.64 -14.81 5.81
CA ILE A 60 -3.55 -13.82 5.25
C ILE A 60 -3.92 -14.24 3.83
N THR A 61 -5.21 -14.26 3.54
CA THR A 61 -5.73 -14.57 2.22
C THR A 61 -6.17 -13.27 1.55
N LEU A 62 -5.55 -12.94 0.42
CA LEU A 62 -5.89 -11.72 -0.31
C LEU A 62 -6.01 -11.96 -1.82
N PRO A 63 -6.97 -11.31 -2.49
CA PRO A 63 -7.06 -11.28 -3.92
C PRO A 63 -6.04 -10.26 -4.47
N ARG A 64 -5.28 -10.66 -5.49
CA ARG A 64 -4.36 -9.76 -6.19
C ARG A 64 -4.29 -10.07 -7.68
N TYR A 65 -3.81 -9.10 -8.46
CA TYR A 65 -3.52 -9.32 -9.87
C TYR A 65 -2.10 -9.89 -10.04
N GLU A 66 -2.03 -11.02 -10.74
CA GLU A 66 -0.77 -11.63 -11.15
C GLU A 66 -0.65 -11.63 -12.68
N SER A 67 0.58 -11.67 -13.18
CA SER A 67 0.81 -11.79 -14.62
C SER A 67 0.20 -13.09 -15.13
N CYS A 68 -0.53 -13.01 -16.22
CA CYS A 68 -1.12 -14.19 -16.85
C CYS A 68 -0.01 -15.14 -17.33
N GLU A 69 0.03 -16.35 -16.80
CA GLU A 69 1.04 -17.35 -17.13
C GLU A 69 0.99 -17.77 -18.60
N THR A 70 -0.22 -17.82 -19.18
CA THR A 70 -0.42 -18.25 -20.58
C THR A 70 0.21 -17.29 -21.58
N CYS A 71 0.18 -15.99 -21.34
CA CYS A 71 0.73 -15.00 -22.25
C CYS A 71 1.98 -14.28 -21.69
N GLY A 72 2.45 -14.66 -20.50
CA GLY A 72 3.60 -14.02 -19.85
C GLY A 72 3.39 -12.52 -19.58
N GLY A 73 2.14 -12.10 -19.34
CA GLY A 73 1.81 -10.69 -19.09
C GLY A 73 1.62 -9.84 -20.37
N SER A 74 1.80 -10.40 -21.57
CA SER A 74 1.66 -9.64 -22.83
C SER A 74 0.21 -9.29 -23.17
N GLY A 75 -0.76 -10.03 -22.70
CA GLY A 75 -2.17 -9.94 -23.10
C GLY A 75 -2.46 -10.52 -24.49
N ALA A 76 -1.45 -10.82 -25.29
CA ALA A 76 -1.59 -11.41 -26.61
C ALA A 76 -1.67 -12.94 -26.54
N LYS A 77 -2.41 -13.55 -27.45
CA LYS A 77 -2.47 -15.02 -27.59
C LYS A 77 -1.04 -15.57 -27.80
N PRO A 78 -0.68 -16.69 -27.17
CA PRO A 78 0.62 -17.34 -27.39
C PRO A 78 0.93 -17.51 -28.90
N GLY A 79 2.13 -17.15 -29.30
CA GLY A 79 2.54 -17.14 -30.72
C GLY A 79 2.20 -15.84 -31.46
N THR A 80 1.49 -14.90 -30.85
CA THR A 80 1.23 -13.56 -31.41
C THR A 80 1.92 -12.48 -30.59
N LYS A 81 2.11 -11.29 -31.21
CA LYS A 81 2.79 -10.17 -30.56
C LYS A 81 1.87 -8.95 -30.49
N LYS A 82 2.12 -8.07 -29.52
CA LYS A 82 1.56 -6.71 -29.56
C LYS A 82 2.04 -5.99 -30.80
N VAL A 83 1.15 -5.28 -31.44
CA VAL A 83 1.46 -4.43 -32.62
C VAL A 83 1.45 -2.97 -32.22
N THR A 84 2.25 -2.15 -32.91
CA THR A 84 2.27 -0.71 -32.68
C THR A 84 0.87 -0.13 -32.92
N CYS A 85 0.39 0.67 -31.99
CA CYS A 85 -0.92 1.31 -32.12
C CYS A 85 -0.94 2.19 -33.40
N PRO A 86 -1.86 1.94 -34.33
CA PRO A 86 -1.89 2.69 -35.58
C PRO A 86 -2.32 4.16 -35.40
N GLU A 87 -3.05 4.48 -34.36
CA GLU A 87 -3.56 5.82 -34.11
C GLU A 87 -2.48 6.74 -33.54
N CYS A 88 -1.74 6.32 -32.55
CA CYS A 88 -0.67 7.11 -31.93
C CYS A 88 0.73 6.74 -32.43
N ARG A 89 0.86 5.77 -33.34
CA ARG A 89 2.12 5.28 -33.89
C ARG A 89 3.20 4.96 -32.87
N GLY A 90 2.75 4.41 -31.73
CA GLY A 90 3.64 4.00 -30.62
C GLY A 90 3.87 5.07 -29.56
N SER A 91 3.43 6.31 -29.74
CA SER A 91 3.65 7.39 -28.77
C SER A 91 2.78 7.29 -27.50
N GLY A 92 1.70 6.52 -27.53
CA GLY A 92 0.72 6.42 -26.44
C GLY A 92 -0.14 7.67 -26.27
N ARG A 93 0.09 8.72 -27.07
CA ARG A 93 -0.63 9.99 -26.96
C ARG A 93 -1.11 10.43 -28.36
N THR A 94 -2.24 11.10 -28.36
CA THR A 94 -2.76 11.78 -29.58
C THR A 94 -2.80 13.28 -29.30
N VAL A 95 -2.48 14.08 -30.31
CA VAL A 95 -2.54 15.54 -30.25
C VAL A 95 -3.84 16.00 -30.89
N VAL A 96 -4.68 16.63 -30.09
CA VAL A 96 -5.88 17.29 -30.59
C VAL A 96 -5.57 18.78 -30.73
N SER A 97 -5.70 19.29 -31.95
CA SER A 97 -5.50 20.71 -32.25
C SER A 97 -6.87 21.41 -32.27
N ASN A 98 -7.03 22.37 -31.37
CA ASN A 98 -8.23 23.20 -31.33
C ASN A 98 -7.82 24.66 -31.46
N GLY A 99 -7.80 25.14 -32.73
CA GLY A 99 -7.31 26.47 -33.08
C GLY A 99 -5.81 26.65 -32.78
N PHE A 100 -5.48 27.57 -31.90
CA PHE A 100 -4.09 27.89 -31.52
C PHE A 100 -3.50 26.97 -30.46
N PHE A 101 -4.30 26.10 -29.84
CA PHE A 101 -3.84 25.21 -28.75
C PHE A 101 -3.72 23.78 -29.27
N GLN A 102 -2.57 23.15 -28.93
CA GLN A 102 -2.34 21.72 -29.14
C GLN A 102 -2.38 21.05 -27.79
N LEU A 103 -3.37 20.18 -27.55
CA LEU A 103 -3.51 19.41 -26.35
C LEU A 103 -3.11 17.95 -26.59
N ALA A 104 -2.08 17.49 -25.89
CA ALA A 104 -1.71 16.09 -25.92
C ALA A 104 -2.59 15.32 -24.94
N GLN A 105 -3.39 14.38 -25.43
CA GLN A 105 -4.22 13.50 -24.62
C GLN A 105 -3.78 12.03 -24.74
N THR A 106 -4.13 11.22 -23.77
CA THR A 106 -3.86 9.78 -23.81
C THR A 106 -4.62 9.16 -24.99
N CYS A 107 -3.93 8.37 -25.80
CA CYS A 107 -4.54 7.69 -26.93
C CYS A 107 -5.64 6.74 -26.45
N GLN A 108 -6.87 6.97 -26.86
CA GLN A 108 -8.02 6.18 -26.42
C GLN A 108 -7.95 4.74 -26.89
N ARG A 109 -7.36 4.48 -28.06
CA ARG A 109 -7.28 3.15 -28.64
C ARG A 109 -6.34 2.21 -27.90
N CYS A 110 -5.22 2.69 -27.40
CA CYS A 110 -4.24 1.87 -26.68
C CYS A 110 -4.15 2.21 -25.18
N GLY A 111 -4.98 3.13 -24.67
CA GLY A 111 -4.96 3.52 -23.26
C GLY A 111 -3.62 4.10 -22.78
N GLY A 112 -2.79 4.59 -23.72
CA GLY A 112 -1.46 5.12 -23.39
C GLY A 112 -0.32 4.12 -23.55
N GLU A 113 -0.58 2.85 -23.85
CA GLU A 113 0.46 1.80 -23.99
C GLU A 113 1.31 1.93 -25.26
N GLY A 114 0.84 2.65 -26.29
CA GLY A 114 1.51 2.76 -27.58
C GLY A 114 1.40 1.51 -28.45
N SER A 115 0.88 0.41 -27.90
CA SER A 115 0.68 -0.87 -28.59
C SER A 115 -0.72 -1.41 -28.38
N THR A 116 -1.19 -2.27 -29.28
CA THR A 116 -2.48 -2.93 -29.20
C THR A 116 -2.33 -4.43 -29.43
N VAL A 117 -3.24 -5.20 -28.87
CA VAL A 117 -3.32 -6.65 -29.05
C VAL A 117 -4.37 -6.94 -30.12
N GLN A 118 -3.97 -7.58 -31.23
CA GLN A 118 -4.91 -7.98 -32.28
C GLN A 118 -5.68 -9.24 -31.91
N THR A 119 -4.97 -10.22 -31.32
CA THR A 119 -5.57 -11.48 -30.89
C THR A 119 -5.39 -11.58 -29.37
N PRO A 120 -6.43 -11.32 -28.58
CA PRO A 120 -6.32 -11.37 -27.12
C PRO A 120 -6.08 -12.79 -26.62
N CYS A 121 -5.34 -12.90 -25.51
CA CYS A 121 -5.18 -14.13 -24.78
C CYS A 121 -6.51 -14.55 -24.17
N SER A 122 -6.94 -15.79 -24.40
CA SER A 122 -8.24 -16.30 -23.92
C SER A 122 -8.35 -16.37 -22.39
N GLN A 123 -7.22 -16.47 -21.67
CA GLN A 123 -7.24 -16.60 -20.22
C GLN A 123 -7.37 -15.24 -19.50
N CYS A 124 -6.78 -14.20 -20.04
CA CYS A 124 -6.82 -12.85 -19.44
C CYS A 124 -7.59 -11.83 -20.28
N ASN A 125 -8.22 -12.25 -21.38
CA ASN A 125 -9.01 -11.42 -22.29
C ASN A 125 -8.27 -10.15 -22.78
N GLY A 126 -6.95 -10.27 -22.92
CA GLY A 126 -6.12 -9.15 -23.38
C GLY A 126 -5.49 -8.29 -22.29
N GLU A 127 -5.89 -8.44 -21.03
CA GLU A 127 -5.36 -7.62 -19.92
C GLU A 127 -3.92 -7.94 -19.55
N GLY A 128 -3.41 -9.13 -19.89
CA GLY A 128 -2.08 -9.59 -19.50
C GLY A 128 -1.96 -10.01 -18.04
N ARG A 129 -3.02 -9.87 -17.25
CA ARG A 129 -3.06 -10.20 -15.82
C ARG A 129 -4.36 -10.90 -15.45
N ILE A 130 -4.31 -11.69 -14.41
CA ILE A 130 -5.45 -12.44 -13.87
C ILE A 130 -5.59 -12.16 -12.38
N LYS A 131 -6.81 -12.11 -11.89
CA LYS A 131 -7.10 -11.99 -10.46
C LYS A 131 -7.00 -13.38 -9.83
N VAL A 132 -6.10 -13.52 -8.86
CA VAL A 132 -5.89 -14.77 -8.11
C VAL A 132 -5.99 -14.50 -6.61
N THR A 133 -6.45 -15.48 -5.86
CA THR A 133 -6.46 -15.42 -4.40
C THR A 133 -5.23 -16.17 -3.89
N ARG A 134 -4.37 -15.47 -3.14
CA ARG A 134 -3.16 -16.05 -2.55
C ARG A 134 -3.22 -16.05 -1.04
N LYS A 135 -2.69 -17.10 -0.45
CA LYS A 135 -2.50 -17.24 0.98
C LYS A 135 -1.03 -16.96 1.31
N ILE A 136 -0.77 -15.90 2.06
CA ILE A 136 0.57 -15.42 2.41
C ILE A 136 0.75 -15.60 3.92
N LYS A 137 1.85 -16.24 4.33
CA LYS A 137 2.22 -16.36 5.73
C LYS A 137 2.98 -15.12 6.17
N VAL A 138 2.48 -14.48 7.20
CA VAL A 138 3.04 -13.25 7.76
C VAL A 138 3.50 -13.55 9.17
N LYS A 139 4.78 -13.34 9.44
CA LYS A 139 5.35 -13.45 10.78
C LYS A 139 5.20 -12.11 11.49
N ILE A 140 4.36 -12.09 12.51
CA ILE A 140 4.13 -10.95 13.37
C ILE A 140 5.04 -11.10 14.60
N PRO A 141 5.97 -10.16 14.84
CA PRO A 141 6.86 -10.24 15.99
C PRO A 141 6.11 -10.01 17.31
N ALA A 142 6.68 -10.48 18.40
CA ALA A 142 6.16 -10.20 19.75
C ALA A 142 6.25 -8.70 20.08
N GLY A 143 5.30 -8.21 20.87
CA GLY A 143 5.26 -6.84 21.34
C GLY A 143 4.68 -5.81 20.37
N VAL A 144 4.08 -6.24 19.25
CA VAL A 144 3.45 -5.31 18.29
C VAL A 144 2.28 -4.56 18.90
N ASP A 145 2.12 -3.30 18.45
CA ASP A 145 0.99 -2.45 18.82
C ASP A 145 0.00 -2.32 17.66
N THR A 146 -1.24 -1.94 18.01
CA THR A 146 -2.24 -1.52 17.03
C THR A 146 -1.68 -0.38 16.17
N GLY A 147 -1.89 -0.45 14.85
CA GLY A 147 -1.33 0.49 13.89
C GLY A 147 0.10 0.18 13.44
N SER A 148 0.72 -0.89 13.93
CA SER A 148 2.02 -1.34 13.44
C SER A 148 1.95 -1.79 11.99
N HIS A 149 2.89 -1.35 11.15
CA HIS A 149 2.95 -1.67 9.73
C HIS A 149 4.06 -2.68 9.45
N LEU A 150 3.69 -3.84 8.90
CA LEU A 150 4.63 -4.86 8.43
C LEU A 150 4.70 -4.84 6.91
N ARG A 151 5.89 -4.60 6.36
CA ARG A 151 6.11 -4.61 4.90
C ARG A 151 6.65 -5.95 4.44
N ILE A 152 5.94 -6.58 3.51
CA ILE A 152 6.34 -7.81 2.86
C ILE A 152 6.68 -7.51 1.41
N ARG A 153 7.96 -7.58 1.09
CA ARG A 153 8.46 -7.20 -0.23
C ARG A 153 8.01 -8.17 -1.32
N GLY A 154 7.57 -7.63 -2.46
CA GLY A 154 7.21 -8.41 -3.64
C GLY A 154 5.89 -9.17 -3.53
N GLU A 155 5.09 -8.94 -2.48
CA GLU A 155 3.78 -9.58 -2.29
C GLU A 155 2.60 -8.69 -2.67
N GLY A 156 2.86 -7.54 -3.32
CA GLY A 156 1.87 -6.70 -3.97
C GLY A 156 1.41 -7.22 -5.33
N GLU A 157 0.74 -6.38 -6.09
CA GLU A 157 0.29 -6.69 -7.46
C GLU A 157 1.48 -6.85 -8.42
N SER A 158 1.29 -7.64 -9.48
CA SER A 158 2.24 -7.74 -10.57
C SER A 158 2.17 -6.52 -11.49
N GLY A 159 3.31 -5.95 -11.81
CA GLY A 159 3.48 -4.91 -12.82
C GLY A 159 4.49 -5.33 -13.88
N ALA A 160 4.62 -4.54 -14.94
CA ALA A 160 5.52 -4.84 -16.06
C ALA A 160 7.01 -4.77 -15.68
N SER A 161 7.40 -4.03 -14.64
CA SER A 161 8.79 -3.93 -14.16
C SER A 161 9.02 -4.53 -12.77
N GLY A 162 8.10 -5.38 -12.31
CA GLY A 162 8.21 -6.07 -11.04
C GLY A 162 6.95 -5.96 -10.19
N ARG A 163 6.94 -6.66 -9.07
CA ARG A 163 5.80 -6.66 -8.13
C ARG A 163 5.88 -5.47 -7.18
N GLY A 164 4.71 -5.01 -6.71
CA GLY A 164 4.57 -4.14 -5.55
C GLY A 164 4.88 -4.87 -4.24
N ASP A 165 4.69 -4.19 -3.12
CA ASP A 165 4.84 -4.75 -1.79
C ASP A 165 3.47 -4.90 -1.12
N LEU A 166 3.40 -5.73 -0.09
CA LEU A 166 2.22 -5.85 0.77
C LEU A 166 2.53 -5.18 2.11
N PHE A 167 1.65 -4.28 2.52
CA PHE A 167 1.65 -3.67 3.84
C PHE A 167 0.55 -4.32 4.67
N VAL A 168 0.94 -4.88 5.81
CA VAL A 168 0.01 -5.48 6.77
C VAL A 168 -0.08 -4.55 7.96
N ILE A 169 -1.26 -3.99 8.19
CA ILE A 169 -1.56 -3.16 9.36
C ILE A 169 -2.07 -4.08 10.45
N ILE A 170 -1.43 -4.03 11.61
CA ILE A 170 -1.83 -4.84 12.75
C ILE A 170 -2.91 -4.11 13.55
N GLU A 171 -3.97 -4.81 13.86
CA GLU A 171 -5.03 -4.36 14.75
C GLU A 171 -5.18 -5.36 15.89
N VAL A 172 -4.89 -4.92 17.10
CA VAL A 172 -5.04 -5.75 18.31
C VAL A 172 -6.46 -5.59 18.84
N GLU A 173 -7.17 -6.71 18.98
CA GLU A 173 -8.52 -6.70 19.53
C GLU A 173 -8.51 -6.28 21.01
N PRO A 174 -9.52 -5.49 21.44
CA PRO A 174 -9.69 -5.19 22.85
C PRO A 174 -9.90 -6.48 23.65
N HIS A 175 -9.17 -6.63 24.76
CA HIS A 175 -9.32 -7.79 25.63
C HIS A 175 -10.36 -7.53 26.73
N SER A 176 -11.11 -8.57 27.12
CA SER A 176 -12.21 -8.44 28.09
C SER A 176 -11.77 -8.18 29.53
N LEU A 177 -10.55 -8.56 29.88
CA LEU A 177 -10.01 -8.49 31.25
C LEU A 177 -8.78 -7.59 31.38
N PHE A 178 -8.09 -7.36 30.27
CA PHE A 178 -6.81 -6.67 30.28
C PHE A 178 -6.87 -5.41 29.43
N GLU A 179 -6.26 -4.34 29.92
CA GLU A 179 -6.02 -3.12 29.18
C GLU A 179 -4.50 -2.93 29.04
N ARG A 180 -4.05 -2.69 27.82
CA ARG A 180 -2.62 -2.49 27.55
C ARG A 180 -2.28 -1.00 27.58
N HIS A 181 -1.29 -0.64 28.39
CA HIS A 181 -0.69 0.68 28.47
C HIS A 181 0.80 0.60 28.13
N GLY A 182 1.13 0.75 26.84
CA GLY A 182 2.51 0.59 26.39
C GLY A 182 3.02 -0.84 26.57
N ASN A 183 3.97 -1.03 27.49
CA ASN A 183 4.51 -2.36 27.84
C ASN A 183 3.85 -3.02 29.03
N ASP A 184 2.97 -2.30 29.72
CA ASP A 184 2.28 -2.79 30.91
C ASP A 184 0.86 -3.26 30.58
N ILE A 185 0.37 -4.21 31.35
CA ILE A 185 -0.99 -4.73 31.26
C ILE A 185 -1.68 -4.48 32.57
N LEU A 186 -2.81 -3.78 32.50
CA LEU A 186 -3.66 -3.48 33.64
C LEU A 186 -4.83 -4.45 33.69
N THR A 187 -5.20 -4.86 34.91
CA THR A 187 -6.41 -5.63 35.17
C THR A 187 -7.02 -5.20 36.48
N GLU A 188 -8.33 -5.18 36.53
CA GLU A 188 -9.07 -4.91 37.76
C GLU A 188 -9.47 -6.22 38.44
N LEU A 189 -9.28 -6.27 39.75
CA LEU A 189 -9.59 -7.44 40.58
C LEU A 189 -10.43 -7.06 41.78
N ASP A 190 -11.52 -7.76 41.98
CA ASP A 190 -12.33 -7.64 43.18
C ASP A 190 -11.67 -8.42 44.34
N VAL A 191 -11.27 -7.70 45.37
CA VAL A 191 -10.67 -8.27 46.56
C VAL A 191 -11.64 -8.12 47.74
N SER A 192 -11.90 -9.23 48.47
CA SER A 192 -12.76 -9.15 49.66
C SER A 192 -12.14 -8.26 50.74
N LEU A 193 -12.98 -7.49 51.43
CA LEU A 193 -12.53 -6.58 52.48
C LEU A 193 -11.67 -7.28 53.57
N SER A 194 -12.00 -8.51 53.91
CA SER A 194 -11.21 -9.31 54.86
C SER A 194 -9.78 -9.56 54.38
N LYS A 195 -9.58 -9.90 53.10
CA LYS A 195 -8.26 -10.09 52.54
C LYS A 195 -7.49 -8.76 52.36
N ALA A 196 -8.21 -7.67 52.10
CA ALA A 196 -7.59 -6.35 51.98
C ALA A 196 -7.06 -5.83 53.33
N ILE A 197 -7.75 -6.17 54.46
CA ILE A 197 -7.37 -5.72 55.83
C ILE A 197 -6.38 -6.66 56.47
N LEU A 198 -6.59 -7.98 56.39
CA LEU A 198 -5.80 -9.00 57.08
C LEU A 198 -4.63 -9.51 56.25
N GLY A 199 -4.50 -9.06 55.02
CA GLY A 199 -3.58 -9.64 54.08
C GLY A 199 -4.06 -10.99 53.56
N GLY A 200 -3.29 -11.57 52.64
CA GLY A 200 -3.61 -12.89 52.10
C GLY A 200 -3.07 -13.12 50.71
N ILE A 201 -3.34 -14.31 50.19
CA ILE A 201 -2.97 -14.67 48.83
C ILE A 201 -4.19 -14.52 47.94
N ILE A 202 -4.01 -13.87 46.80
CA ILE A 202 -4.99 -13.76 45.73
C ILE A 202 -4.43 -14.34 44.44
N GLU A 203 -5.28 -14.95 43.64
CA GLU A 203 -4.93 -15.34 42.26
C GLU A 203 -5.19 -14.18 41.32
N VAL A 204 -4.15 -13.80 40.57
CA VAL A 204 -4.20 -12.78 39.51
C VAL A 204 -4.10 -13.48 38.17
N ARG A 205 -4.99 -13.18 37.26
CA ARG A 205 -4.90 -13.65 35.87
C ARG A 205 -3.83 -12.84 35.14
N THR A 206 -3.02 -13.53 34.36
CA THR A 206 -2.02 -12.95 33.46
C THR A 206 -2.23 -13.50 32.03
N LEU A 207 -1.54 -12.99 31.05
CA LEU A 207 -1.61 -13.53 29.67
C LEU A 207 -1.10 -14.98 29.58
N GLU A 208 -0.20 -15.39 30.47
CA GLU A 208 0.40 -16.73 30.47
C GLU A 208 -0.32 -17.70 31.46
N GLY A 209 -1.34 -17.21 32.16
CA GLY A 209 -2.08 -18.03 33.14
C GLY A 209 -2.38 -17.30 34.43
N LYS A 210 -2.31 -18.01 35.58
CA LYS A 210 -2.62 -17.46 36.88
C LYS A 210 -1.36 -17.38 37.74
N VAL A 211 -1.21 -16.30 38.47
CA VAL A 211 -0.10 -16.07 39.40
C VAL A 211 -0.66 -15.73 40.77
N GLU A 212 -0.07 -16.28 41.84
CA GLU A 212 -0.39 -15.91 43.21
C GLU A 212 0.33 -14.63 43.61
N MET A 213 -0.44 -13.65 44.09
CA MET A 213 0.08 -12.39 44.61
C MET A 213 -0.30 -12.26 46.08
N LYS A 214 0.69 -11.92 46.94
CA LYS A 214 0.48 -11.68 48.33
C LYS A 214 0.10 -10.22 48.58
N ILE A 215 -1.04 -10.01 49.26
CA ILE A 215 -1.43 -8.70 49.78
C ILE A 215 -0.81 -8.58 51.18
N PRO A 216 -0.07 -7.47 51.45
CA PRO A 216 0.60 -7.24 52.73
C PRO A 216 -0.37 -7.06 53.92
#